data_3e64f9fac890f365f4eaa368613f7a49
#
_entry.id   3e64f9fac890f365f4eaa368613f7a49
#
_cell.length_a   1.000
_cell.length_b   1.000
_cell.length_c   1.000
_cell.angle_alpha   90.00
_cell.angle_beta   90.00
_cell.angle_gamma   90.00
#
_symmetry.space_group_name_H-M   'P 1'
#
loop_
_entity.id
_entity.type
_entity.pdbx_description
1 polymer ?
#
loop_
_entity_poly.entity_id
_entity_poly.type
_entity_poly.pdbx_seq_one_letter_code
_entity_poly.pdbx_strand_id
1 'polypeptide(L)'
;TITRCCVASDAERKGEDKGAKKGVSIDESDDGAEKKTKDRMIGRRSIIRYGLYHMSIQINSAMAQRNGVTMDDVNLLIDALQHMFEEDMSSSRALTLRKLFVVEHTKPMGNAYRDTIERALAARLKQPNDAPTSYEDYEVTYHREMLPDEVKVTEYNYNSQSV
;
A
#
# COMPACT_ATOMS: atom_id res chain seq x y z
N THR A 1 1.37 11.74 16.08
CA THR A 1 0.88 10.71 17.02
C THR A 1 1.99 10.35 17.98
N ILE A 2 1.68 10.20 19.28
CA ILE A 2 2.61 9.75 20.31
C ILE A 2 2.42 8.25 20.49
N THR A 3 3.49 7.48 20.37
CA THR A 3 3.43 6.01 20.43
C THR A 3 4.42 5.51 21.49
N ARG A 4 4.04 4.49 22.24
CA ARG A 4 4.98 3.76 23.10
C ARG A 4 5.83 2.83 22.22
N CYS A 5 7.14 2.92 22.38
CA CYS A 5 8.09 2.04 21.73
C CYS A 5 8.81 1.18 22.78
N CYS A 6 9.02 -0.10 22.48
CA CYS A 6 9.93 -0.93 23.27
C CYS A 6 11.38 -0.55 22.93
N VAL A 7 12.23 -0.48 23.94
CA VAL A 7 13.68 -0.33 23.75
C VAL A 7 14.27 -1.72 23.59
N ALA A 8 15.17 -1.90 22.60
CA ALA A 8 15.91 -3.14 22.45
C ALA A 8 16.70 -3.48 23.72
N SER A 9 16.76 -4.76 24.09
CA SER A 9 17.56 -5.20 25.24
C SER A 9 19.04 -4.93 24.99
N ASP A 10 19.81 -4.77 26.08
CA ASP A 10 21.25 -4.52 25.97
C ASP A 10 22.02 -5.66 25.25
N ALA A 11 21.44 -6.84 25.17
CA ALA A 11 21.97 -7.96 24.39
C ALA A 11 21.90 -7.72 22.87
N GLU A 12 20.84 -7.09 22.40
CA GLU A 12 20.66 -6.76 20.96
C GLU A 12 21.51 -5.56 20.55
N ARG A 13 21.80 -4.63 21.48
CA ARG A 13 22.63 -3.44 21.22
C ARG A 13 24.12 -3.78 21.02
N LYS A 14 24.62 -4.88 21.60
CA LYS A 14 26.04 -5.28 21.45
C LYS A 14 26.39 -5.88 20.10
N GLY A 15 25.39 -6.25 19.30
CA GLY A 15 25.60 -6.84 17.95
C GLY A 15 25.78 -5.82 16.83
N GLU A 16 25.36 -4.56 17.01
CA GLU A 16 25.31 -3.56 15.92
C GLU A 16 26.33 -2.42 16.04
N ASP A 17 27.12 -2.35 17.12
CA ASP A 17 28.03 -1.21 17.31
C ASP A 17 29.43 -1.44 16.76
N LYS A 18 29.55 -1.35 15.45
CA LYS A 18 30.79 -0.98 14.75
C LYS A 18 30.55 0.17 13.77
N GLY A 19 30.05 1.30 14.23
CA GLY A 19 29.99 2.39 13.28
C GLY A 19 29.26 3.69 13.58
N ALA A 20 28.92 4.04 14.80
CA ALA A 20 28.41 5.39 15.07
C ALA A 20 28.96 5.94 16.38
N LYS A 21 29.95 6.82 16.26
CA LYS A 21 30.48 7.65 17.37
C LYS A 21 29.65 8.90 17.57
N LYS A 22 29.56 9.29 18.88
CA LYS A 22 29.11 10.55 19.47
C LYS A 22 27.61 10.69 19.64
N GLY A 23 27.08 10.94 20.79
CA GLY A 23 27.62 11.35 22.08
C GLY A 23 26.58 12.22 22.77
N VAL A 24 26.13 11.86 23.91
CA VAL A 24 25.66 12.79 24.92
C VAL A 24 26.10 12.19 26.25
N SER A 25 27.13 12.80 26.85
CA SER A 25 27.50 12.65 28.24
C SER A 25 26.41 13.26 29.10
N ILE A 26 25.85 12.48 29.98
CA ILE A 26 25.08 12.99 31.11
C ILE A 26 25.83 12.57 32.36
N ASP A 27 26.18 13.58 33.17
CA ASP A 27 26.98 13.54 34.39
C ASP A 27 26.61 12.37 35.32
N GLU A 28 27.67 11.75 35.84
CA GLU A 28 27.63 10.89 36.99
C GLU A 28 27.34 11.73 38.25
N SER A 29 26.20 11.47 38.87
CA SER A 29 26.04 11.67 40.32
C SER A 29 25.50 10.37 40.90
N ASP A 30 26.39 9.78 41.69
CA ASP A 30 26.27 8.64 42.56
C ASP A 30 25.00 8.74 43.45
N ASP A 31 24.16 7.71 43.37
CA ASP A 31 23.53 7.11 44.54
C ASP A 31 22.90 5.76 44.13
N GLY A 32 23.18 4.75 44.97
CA GLY A 32 22.84 3.35 44.77
C GLY A 32 21.32 3.06 44.71
N ALA A 33 20.73 3.33 43.57
CA ALA A 33 19.39 2.91 43.24
C ALA A 33 19.46 1.97 42.02
N GLU A 34 18.87 0.77 42.16
CA GLU A 34 18.69 -0.21 41.10
C GLU A 34 18.42 0.47 39.76
N LYS A 35 19.28 0.26 38.76
CA LYS A 35 19.03 0.62 37.37
C LYS A 35 17.74 -0.05 36.91
N LYS A 36 16.60 0.61 37.13
CA LYS A 36 15.35 0.28 36.47
C LYS A 36 15.62 0.48 34.96
N THR A 37 15.88 -0.58 34.28
CA THR A 37 15.90 -0.64 32.82
C THR A 37 14.60 -0.01 32.32
N LYS A 38 14.69 1.13 31.65
CA LYS A 38 13.53 1.76 31.03
C LYS A 38 13.15 0.93 29.82
N ASP A 39 12.37 -0.12 30.02
CA ASP A 39 11.92 -1.02 28.97
C ASP A 39 10.98 -0.36 27.95
N ARG A 40 10.62 0.91 28.18
CA ARG A 40 9.66 1.61 27.32
C ARG A 40 10.03 3.08 27.16
N MET A 41 10.07 3.53 25.92
CA MET A 41 10.23 4.96 25.59
C MET A 41 8.97 5.49 24.90
N ILE A 42 8.70 6.77 25.10
CA ILE A 42 7.66 7.49 24.34
C ILE A 42 8.34 8.13 23.14
N GLY A 43 7.92 7.73 21.95
CA GLY A 43 8.41 8.28 20.69
C GLY A 43 7.33 9.06 19.95
N ARG A 44 7.73 9.83 18.95
CA ARG A 44 6.81 10.47 17.98
C ARG A 44 6.79 9.64 16.70
N ARG A 45 5.60 9.42 16.17
CA ARG A 45 5.41 8.76 14.87
C ARG A 45 4.66 9.70 13.94
N SER A 46 5.22 9.94 12.78
CA SER A 46 4.50 10.61 11.69
C SER A 46 3.65 9.59 10.94
N ILE A 47 2.41 9.94 10.66
CA ILE A 47 1.47 9.10 9.91
C ILE A 47 0.87 9.91 8.77
N ILE A 48 0.62 9.26 7.65
CA ILE A 48 -0.19 9.79 6.57
C ILE A 48 -1.65 9.59 6.96
N ARG A 49 -2.44 10.66 6.94
CA ARG A 49 -3.86 10.59 7.34
C ARG A 49 -4.69 9.83 6.32
N TYR A 50 -4.46 10.10 5.05
CA TYR A 50 -5.12 9.47 3.92
C TYR A 50 -4.17 9.41 2.73
N GLY A 51 -4.29 8.36 1.91
CA GLY A 51 -3.55 8.22 0.66
C GLY A 51 -4.29 7.26 -0.27
N LEU A 52 -4.41 7.65 -1.54
CA LEU A 52 -4.88 6.77 -2.59
C LEU A 52 -3.68 6.06 -3.22
N TYR A 53 -3.72 4.73 -3.25
CA TYR A 53 -2.68 3.89 -3.80
C TYR A 53 -3.17 3.26 -5.09
N HIS A 54 -2.32 3.27 -6.11
CA HIS A 54 -2.55 2.58 -7.37
C HIS A 54 -1.67 1.33 -7.42
N MET A 55 -2.28 0.19 -7.67
CA MET A 55 -1.58 -1.10 -7.87
C MET A 55 -1.90 -1.61 -9.26
N SER A 56 -0.88 -2.01 -10.01
CA SER A 56 -1.01 -2.62 -11.33
C SER A 56 -0.56 -4.07 -11.28
N ILE A 57 -1.45 -4.98 -11.67
CA ILE A 57 -1.18 -6.43 -11.75
C ILE A 57 -1.25 -6.82 -13.22
N GLN A 58 -0.30 -7.61 -13.68
CA GLN A 58 -0.26 -8.11 -15.05
C GLN A 58 -0.18 -9.64 -15.06
N ILE A 59 -1.10 -10.27 -15.77
CA ILE A 59 -1.07 -11.71 -16.04
C ILE A 59 -0.50 -11.91 -17.44
N ASN A 60 0.66 -12.56 -17.53
CA ASN A 60 1.26 -12.93 -18.80
C ASN A 60 0.64 -14.23 -19.30
N SER A 61 -0.04 -14.20 -20.47
CA SER A 61 -0.77 -15.33 -21.02
C SER A 61 0.13 -16.53 -21.33
N ALA A 62 1.34 -16.31 -21.87
CA ALA A 62 2.27 -17.38 -22.20
C ALA A 62 2.80 -18.09 -20.93
N MET A 63 3.09 -17.31 -19.88
CA MET A 63 3.49 -17.88 -18.58
C MET A 63 2.34 -18.61 -17.90
N ALA A 64 1.14 -18.06 -17.96
CA ALA A 64 -0.07 -18.65 -17.41
C ALA A 64 -0.35 -20.01 -18.07
N GLN A 65 -0.35 -20.09 -19.40
CA GLN A 65 -0.53 -21.33 -20.15
C GLN A 65 0.55 -22.37 -19.80
N ARG A 66 1.81 -21.96 -19.73
CA ARG A 66 2.92 -22.86 -19.36
C ARG A 66 2.77 -23.45 -17.96
N ASN A 67 2.20 -22.69 -17.04
CA ASN A 67 1.96 -23.10 -15.66
C ASN A 67 0.60 -23.79 -15.45
N GLY A 68 -0.18 -23.99 -16.52
CA GLY A 68 -1.49 -24.64 -16.45
C GLY A 68 -2.58 -23.79 -15.78
N VAL A 69 -2.43 -22.46 -15.75
CA VAL A 69 -3.43 -21.54 -15.19
C VAL A 69 -4.67 -21.55 -16.07
N THR A 70 -5.83 -21.74 -15.47
CA THR A 70 -7.14 -21.75 -16.10
C THR A 70 -7.86 -20.41 -15.97
N MET A 71 -8.96 -20.22 -16.67
CA MET A 71 -9.82 -19.05 -16.50
C MET A 71 -10.49 -19.01 -15.11
N ASP A 72 -10.73 -20.18 -14.52
CA ASP A 72 -11.28 -20.27 -13.17
C ASP A 72 -10.28 -19.74 -12.13
N ASP A 73 -8.98 -20.00 -12.30
CA ASP A 73 -7.94 -19.43 -11.44
C ASP A 73 -7.87 -17.90 -11.57
N VAL A 74 -8.04 -17.36 -12.78
CA VAL A 74 -8.07 -15.92 -13.02
C VAL A 74 -9.31 -15.29 -12.37
N ASN A 75 -10.47 -15.93 -12.49
CA ASN A 75 -11.70 -15.46 -11.85
C ASN A 75 -11.58 -15.49 -10.32
N LEU A 76 -10.98 -16.56 -9.77
CA LEU A 76 -10.71 -16.66 -8.34
C LEU A 76 -9.76 -15.54 -7.86
N LEU A 77 -8.74 -15.22 -8.66
CA LEU A 77 -7.84 -14.09 -8.34
C LEU A 77 -8.59 -12.76 -8.32
N ILE A 78 -9.48 -12.52 -9.31
CA ILE A 78 -10.28 -11.30 -9.37
C ILE A 78 -11.20 -11.22 -8.15
N ASP A 79 -11.84 -12.31 -7.78
CA ASP A 79 -12.70 -12.39 -6.60
C ASP A 79 -11.90 -12.13 -5.31
N ALA A 80 -10.75 -12.76 -5.16
CA ALA A 80 -9.85 -12.53 -4.03
C ALA A 80 -9.41 -11.06 -3.92
N LEU A 81 -9.13 -10.40 -5.05
CA LEU A 81 -8.77 -8.98 -5.07
C LEU A 81 -9.93 -8.07 -4.63
N GLN A 82 -11.17 -8.48 -4.89
CA GLN A 82 -12.35 -7.74 -4.49
C GLN A 82 -12.54 -7.74 -2.96
N HIS A 83 -12.20 -8.84 -2.30
CA HIS A 83 -12.47 -9.07 -0.87
C HIS A 83 -11.22 -8.96 0.02
N MET A 84 -10.04 -8.73 -0.56
CA MET A 84 -8.74 -8.83 0.15
C MET A 84 -8.59 -7.89 1.36
N PHE A 85 -9.37 -6.82 1.43
CA PHE A 85 -9.29 -5.84 2.51
C PHE A 85 -10.47 -5.89 3.50
N GLU A 86 -11.42 -6.78 3.32
CA GLU A 86 -12.62 -6.84 4.18
C GLU A 86 -12.27 -7.19 5.63
N GLU A 87 -11.28 -8.06 5.83
CA GLU A 87 -10.83 -8.50 7.15
C GLU A 87 -9.42 -7.99 7.53
N ASP A 88 -8.77 -7.17 6.66
CA ASP A 88 -7.44 -6.61 6.96
C ASP A 88 -7.54 -5.42 7.92
N MET A 89 -7.80 -5.71 9.19
CA MET A 89 -7.87 -4.71 10.24
C MET A 89 -6.55 -4.60 10.99
N SER A 90 -5.88 -3.48 10.86
CA SER A 90 -4.67 -3.16 11.62
C SER A 90 -4.83 -1.84 12.38
N SER A 91 -4.28 -1.77 13.58
CA SER A 91 -4.30 -0.53 14.40
C SER A 91 -3.55 0.64 13.75
N SER A 92 -2.72 0.39 12.74
CA SER A 92 -1.90 1.39 12.07
C SER A 92 -2.35 1.75 10.66
N ARG A 93 -3.25 0.97 10.08
CA ARG A 93 -3.78 1.17 8.72
C ARG A 93 -5.17 0.56 8.61
N ALA A 94 -6.02 1.21 7.84
CA ALA A 94 -7.24 0.63 7.30
C ALA A 94 -7.18 0.80 5.78
N LEU A 95 -7.21 -0.30 5.06
CA LEU A 95 -7.22 -0.29 3.60
C LEU A 95 -8.63 -0.61 3.11
N THR A 96 -9.05 0.05 2.04
CA THR A 96 -10.34 -0.18 1.41
C THR A 96 -10.13 -0.16 -0.10
N LEU A 97 -10.63 -1.16 -0.79
CA LEU A 97 -10.69 -1.13 -2.24
C LEU A 97 -11.70 -0.05 -2.69
N ARG A 98 -11.28 0.84 -3.57
CA ARG A 98 -12.15 1.88 -4.12
C ARG A 98 -12.63 1.54 -5.51
N LYS A 99 -11.69 1.14 -6.38
CA LYS A 99 -11.98 0.74 -7.76
C LYS A 99 -11.06 -0.40 -8.17
N LEU A 100 -11.59 -1.34 -8.93
CA LEU A 100 -10.85 -2.37 -9.61
C LEU A 100 -11.20 -2.31 -11.10
N PHE A 101 -10.19 -2.18 -11.94
CA PHE A 101 -10.32 -2.24 -13.40
C PHE A 101 -9.69 -3.53 -13.90
N VAL A 102 -10.49 -4.36 -14.53
CA VAL A 102 -10.02 -5.58 -15.20
C VAL A 102 -9.93 -5.30 -16.69
N VAL A 103 -8.72 -5.35 -17.24
CA VAL A 103 -8.41 -5.06 -18.64
C VAL A 103 -8.13 -6.37 -19.36
N GLU A 104 -9.02 -6.75 -20.25
CA GLU A 104 -8.93 -7.99 -21.03
C GLU A 104 -8.41 -7.69 -22.44
N HIS A 105 -7.45 -8.49 -22.89
CA HIS A 105 -6.88 -8.42 -24.21
C HIS A 105 -7.28 -9.65 -25.03
N THR A 106 -7.54 -9.47 -26.31
CA THR A 106 -7.84 -10.57 -27.24
C THR A 106 -6.59 -11.24 -27.79
N LYS A 107 -5.45 -10.53 -27.79
CA LYS A 107 -4.18 -11.04 -28.31
C LYS A 107 -3.23 -11.46 -27.17
N PRO A 108 -2.47 -12.55 -27.32
CA PRO A 108 -1.52 -13.01 -26.30
C PRO A 108 -0.48 -11.98 -25.89
N MET A 109 -0.08 -11.09 -26.79
CA MET A 109 0.89 -10.01 -26.52
C MET A 109 0.22 -8.71 -26.05
N GLY A 110 -1.12 -8.71 -25.91
CA GLY A 110 -1.92 -7.55 -25.62
C GLY A 110 -2.30 -6.74 -26.86
N ASN A 111 -3.34 -5.91 -26.71
CA ASN A 111 -3.85 -5.00 -27.76
C ASN A 111 -3.44 -3.55 -27.51
N ALA A 112 -2.94 -3.24 -26.31
CA ALA A 112 -2.46 -1.92 -25.92
C ALA A 112 -1.19 -2.03 -25.07
N TYR A 113 -0.34 -1.02 -25.14
CA TYR A 113 0.84 -0.93 -24.29
C TYR A 113 0.43 -0.58 -22.85
N ARG A 114 1.18 -1.09 -21.90
CA ARG A 114 0.97 -0.83 -20.46
C ARG A 114 0.89 0.67 -20.14
N ASP A 115 1.80 1.47 -20.69
CA ASP A 115 1.82 2.92 -20.49
C ASP A 115 0.52 3.60 -21.00
N THR A 116 -0.05 3.12 -22.11
CA THR A 116 -1.34 3.62 -22.62
C THR A 116 -2.47 3.29 -21.66
N ILE A 117 -2.48 2.08 -21.10
CA ILE A 117 -3.48 1.65 -20.12
C ILE A 117 -3.36 2.48 -18.84
N GLU A 118 -2.14 2.67 -18.33
CA GLU A 118 -1.90 3.46 -17.12
C GLU A 118 -2.28 4.93 -17.29
N ARG A 119 -2.10 5.49 -18.48
CA ARG A 119 -2.55 6.86 -18.79
C ARG A 119 -4.06 6.96 -18.97
N ALA A 120 -4.70 5.90 -19.48
CA ALA A 120 -6.17 5.86 -19.59
C ALA A 120 -6.84 5.77 -18.21
N LEU A 121 -6.14 5.23 -17.21
CA LEU A 121 -6.61 5.07 -15.84
C LEU A 121 -5.83 6.03 -14.94
N ALA A 122 -6.23 7.29 -14.89
CA ALA A 122 -5.52 8.33 -14.16
C ALA A 122 -6.19 8.63 -12.80
N ALA A 123 -5.36 8.79 -11.77
CA ALA A 123 -5.78 9.28 -10.47
C ALA A 123 -4.99 10.55 -10.13
N ARG A 124 -5.69 11.62 -9.80
CA ARG A 124 -5.08 12.92 -9.49
C ARG A 124 -5.69 13.51 -8.24
N LEU A 125 -4.89 14.24 -7.46
CA LEU A 125 -5.39 15.06 -6.36
C LEU A 125 -6.04 16.32 -6.96
N LYS A 126 -7.27 16.64 -6.53
CA LYS A 126 -8.01 17.82 -7.02
C LYS A 126 -7.32 19.12 -6.64
N GLN A 127 -6.75 19.17 -5.43
CA GLN A 127 -6.00 20.32 -4.92
C GLN A 127 -4.59 19.89 -4.50
N PRO A 128 -3.56 20.11 -5.35
CA PRO A 128 -2.21 19.56 -5.14
C PRO A 128 -1.50 20.05 -3.87
N ASN A 129 -1.92 21.20 -3.32
CA ASN A 129 -1.28 21.82 -2.17
C ASN A 129 -1.89 21.39 -0.82
N ASP A 130 -3.02 20.69 -0.82
CA ASP A 130 -3.69 20.25 0.39
C ASP A 130 -3.35 18.79 0.70
N ALA A 131 -3.18 18.50 1.98
CA ALA A 131 -3.03 17.11 2.43
C ALA A 131 -4.39 16.40 2.35
N PRO A 132 -4.52 15.31 1.58
CA PRO A 132 -5.79 14.63 1.41
C PRO A 132 -6.26 14.01 2.72
N THR A 133 -7.56 14.01 2.93
CA THR A 133 -8.24 13.47 4.11
C THR A 133 -9.24 12.38 3.76
N SER A 134 -9.69 12.33 2.50
CA SER A 134 -10.73 11.42 2.01
C SER A 134 -10.51 11.03 0.54
N TYR A 135 -11.33 10.09 0.06
CA TYR A 135 -11.32 9.67 -1.34
C TYR A 135 -11.83 10.79 -2.27
N GLU A 136 -12.74 11.61 -1.78
CA GLU A 136 -13.36 12.71 -2.52
C GLU A 136 -12.35 13.82 -2.90
N ASP A 137 -11.21 13.87 -2.22
CA ASP A 137 -10.11 14.80 -2.56
C ASP A 137 -9.37 14.39 -3.84
N TYR A 138 -9.61 13.15 -4.31
CA TYR A 138 -9.04 12.63 -5.54
C TYR A 138 -10.06 12.60 -6.66
N GLU A 139 -9.57 12.74 -7.87
CA GLU A 139 -10.30 12.49 -9.10
C GLU A 139 -9.69 11.26 -9.79
N VAL A 140 -10.51 10.23 -9.97
CA VAL A 140 -10.13 9.01 -10.68
C VAL A 140 -10.89 8.99 -11.99
N THR A 141 -10.17 9.14 -13.10
CA THR A 141 -10.73 9.22 -14.45
C THR A 141 -10.40 7.95 -15.23
N TYR A 142 -11.34 7.57 -16.09
CA TYR A 142 -11.17 6.50 -17.07
C TYR A 142 -11.45 7.04 -18.47
N HIS A 143 -10.42 7.04 -19.31
CA HIS A 143 -10.44 7.55 -20.68
C HIS A 143 -10.49 6.37 -21.67
N ARG A 144 -11.70 5.87 -21.95
CA ARG A 144 -11.94 4.74 -22.85
C ARG A 144 -11.40 5.01 -24.26
N GLU A 145 -11.48 6.25 -24.71
CA GLU A 145 -11.05 6.73 -26.01
C GLU A 145 -9.54 6.57 -26.27
N MET A 146 -8.75 6.40 -25.21
CA MET A 146 -7.30 6.14 -25.32
C MET A 146 -6.97 4.68 -25.60
N LEU A 147 -7.95 3.79 -25.45
CA LEU A 147 -7.75 2.34 -25.62
C LEU A 147 -8.36 1.85 -26.94
N PRO A 148 -7.70 0.88 -27.61
CA PRO A 148 -8.27 0.22 -28.79
C PRO A 148 -9.61 -0.45 -28.50
N ASP A 149 -10.46 -0.58 -29.51
CA ASP A 149 -11.80 -1.17 -29.38
C ASP A 149 -11.76 -2.63 -28.95
N GLU A 150 -10.70 -3.36 -29.31
CA GLU A 150 -10.50 -4.76 -28.94
C GLU A 150 -10.15 -4.99 -27.47
N VAL A 151 -9.84 -3.92 -26.72
CA VAL A 151 -9.59 -3.99 -25.27
C VAL A 151 -10.91 -3.89 -24.55
N LYS A 152 -11.26 -4.90 -23.79
CA LYS A 152 -12.43 -4.87 -22.92
C LYS A 152 -11.99 -4.46 -21.52
N VAL A 153 -12.69 -3.47 -20.93
CA VAL A 153 -12.46 -3.02 -19.57
C VAL A 153 -13.72 -3.19 -18.74
N THR A 154 -13.57 -3.90 -17.64
CA THR A 154 -14.64 -4.09 -16.66
C THR A 154 -14.25 -3.28 -15.41
N GLU A 155 -15.13 -2.39 -14.98
CA GLU A 155 -14.95 -1.55 -13.79
C GLU A 155 -15.81 -2.06 -12.63
N TYR A 156 -15.18 -2.29 -11.50
CA TYR A 156 -15.84 -2.58 -10.22
C TYR A 156 -15.66 -1.38 -9.30
N ASN A 157 -16.76 -0.81 -8.84
CA ASN A 157 -16.77 0.35 -7.95
C ASN A 157 -17.19 -0.06 -6.54
N TYR A 158 -16.35 0.23 -5.57
CA TYR A 158 -16.59 0.00 -4.15
C TYR A 158 -16.71 1.36 -3.43
N ASN A 159 -17.67 2.15 -3.85
CA ASN A 159 -18.06 3.31 -3.06
C ASN A 159 -18.66 2.78 -1.78
N SER A 160 -18.12 3.22 -0.64
CA SER A 160 -18.64 2.86 0.67
C SER A 160 -20.17 2.93 0.63
N GLN A 161 -20.82 1.77 0.68
CA GLN A 161 -22.21 1.73 1.04
C GLN A 161 -22.26 2.33 2.44
N SER A 162 -22.89 3.48 2.55
CA SER A 162 -23.27 4.07 3.82
C SER A 162 -24.02 3.00 4.63
N VAL A 163 -23.37 2.55 5.69
CA VAL A 163 -24.02 1.80 6.77
C VAL A 163 -24.96 2.73 7.50
#